data_e435efe78349d6f3b490adcc70d88afc
#
_entry.id   e435efe78349d6f3b490adcc70d88afc
#
_cell.length_a   1.000
_cell.length_b   1.000
_cell.length_c   1.000
_cell.angle_alpha   90.00
_cell.angle_beta   90.00
_cell.angle_gamma   90.00
#
_symmetry.space_group_name_H-M   'P 1'
#
loop_
_entity.id
_entity.type
_entity.pdbx_description
1 polymer ?
#
loop_
_entity_poly.entity_id
_entity_poly.type
_entity_poly.pdbx_seq_one_letter_code
_entity_poly.pdbx_strand_id
1 'polypeptide(L)'
;MLRLSVILPLAVLLFWGCSKTENKNALPDTKTVVHELEETAISNESGFKITCPEFKNGEGIPEQYTCMGDAISPPLAIEGTPADAKSLALIFDDPDAPRGTFYHWMLFNIPPDFAYFPIDFDNTEEMAKSPIKAAQLYYPPCPPLGETHRYFIRLYALDTVFSVGDNFEAAYWAKHLQEEMQGHILAEAVYMGRFSRNKPITY
;
A
#
# COMPACT_ATOMS: atom_id res chain seq x y z
N MET A 1 53.42 45.67 -67.32
CA MET A 1 52.42 44.58 -67.35
C MET A 1 51.80 44.48 -65.99
N LEU A 2 50.62 45.14 -65.79
CA LEU A 2 49.93 45.27 -64.53
C LEU A 2 48.92 44.13 -64.43
N ARG A 3 49.03 43.23 -63.36
CA ARG A 3 47.97 42.27 -63.04
C ARG A 3 47.08 42.89 -61.96
N LEU A 4 45.87 43.10 -62.28
CA LEU A 4 44.82 43.54 -61.36
C LEU A 4 44.29 42.29 -60.61
N SER A 5 44.43 42.25 -59.32
CA SER A 5 43.77 41.26 -58.46
C SER A 5 42.49 41.83 -57.90
N VAL A 6 41.40 41.16 -58.26
CA VAL A 6 40.06 41.47 -57.76
C VAL A 6 39.88 40.74 -56.43
N ILE A 7 39.66 41.52 -55.37
CA ILE A 7 39.32 41.00 -54.03
C ILE A 7 37.81 41.00 -53.91
N LEU A 8 37.21 39.83 -53.73
CA LEU A 8 35.80 39.62 -53.47
C LEU A 8 35.57 39.64 -51.94
N PRO A 9 34.61 40.40 -51.41
CA PRO A 9 34.35 40.36 -49.99
C PRO A 9 33.51 39.13 -49.59
N LEU A 10 34.01 38.39 -48.62
CA LEU A 10 33.34 37.25 -47.98
C LEU A 10 32.27 37.78 -47.03
N ALA A 11 30.98 37.58 -47.38
CA ALA A 11 29.87 37.90 -46.50
C ALA A 11 29.77 36.87 -45.36
N VAL A 12 30.08 37.29 -44.13
CA VAL A 12 29.88 36.49 -42.89
C VAL A 12 28.43 36.58 -42.48
N LEU A 13 27.66 35.50 -42.70
CA LEU A 13 26.32 35.32 -42.14
C LEU A 13 26.47 34.90 -40.66
N LEU A 14 26.18 35.83 -39.75
CA LEU A 14 26.02 35.56 -38.34
C LEU A 14 24.67 34.89 -38.12
N PHE A 15 24.69 33.56 -37.93
CA PHE A 15 23.56 32.83 -37.37
C PHE A 15 23.51 33.12 -35.86
N TRP A 16 22.50 33.91 -35.47
CA TRP A 16 22.14 34.09 -34.07
C TRP A 16 21.36 32.86 -33.63
N GLY A 17 22.06 31.88 -33.07
CA GLY A 17 21.48 30.73 -32.42
C GLY A 17 20.89 31.16 -31.07
N CYS A 18 19.58 31.20 -30.98
CA CYS A 18 18.85 31.38 -29.71
C CYS A 18 19.03 30.08 -28.89
N SER A 19 20.01 30.07 -28.00
CA SER A 19 20.20 28.98 -27.04
C SER A 19 19.10 29.10 -25.98
N LYS A 20 18.11 28.19 -26.04
CA LYS A 20 17.21 27.97 -24.91
C LYS A 20 17.99 27.29 -23.82
N THR A 21 18.34 28.01 -22.78
CA THR A 21 18.81 27.44 -21.50
C THR A 21 17.67 26.67 -20.90
N GLU A 22 17.73 25.33 -20.99
CA GLU A 22 16.91 24.45 -20.14
C GLU A 22 17.31 24.65 -18.68
N ASN A 23 16.37 25.17 -17.93
CA ASN A 23 16.50 25.28 -16.48
C ASN A 23 16.38 23.87 -15.85
N LYS A 24 17.51 23.21 -15.56
CA LYS A 24 17.60 21.87 -14.95
C LYS A 24 17.21 21.82 -13.46
N ASN A 25 16.59 22.86 -12.92
CA ASN A 25 16.18 22.93 -11.52
C ASN A 25 14.66 23.01 -11.33
N ALA A 26 13.86 22.49 -12.25
CA ALA A 26 12.46 22.23 -11.97
C ALA A 26 12.37 20.95 -11.12
N LEU A 27 11.95 21.07 -9.86
CA LEU A 27 11.56 19.94 -9.04
C LEU A 27 10.44 19.18 -9.79
N PRO A 28 10.53 17.84 -9.87
CA PRO A 28 9.47 17.05 -10.49
C PRO A 28 8.16 17.28 -9.73
N ASP A 29 7.06 17.33 -10.47
CA ASP A 29 5.71 17.51 -9.94
C ASP A 29 5.43 16.42 -8.90
N THR A 30 5.05 16.83 -7.71
CA THR A 30 4.82 15.96 -6.54
C THR A 30 3.85 14.81 -6.84
N LYS A 31 2.89 15.02 -7.78
CA LYS A 31 1.97 13.97 -8.22
C LYS A 31 2.64 12.85 -9.02
N THR A 32 3.62 13.18 -9.85
CA THR A 32 4.36 12.19 -10.66
C THR A 32 5.27 11.34 -9.78
N VAL A 33 5.90 11.94 -8.77
CA VAL A 33 6.78 11.22 -7.84
C VAL A 33 6.00 10.25 -6.94
N VAL A 34 4.80 10.63 -6.50
CA VAL A 34 3.95 9.75 -5.67
C VAL A 34 3.46 8.55 -6.47
N HIS A 35 3.11 8.73 -7.76
CA HIS A 35 2.65 7.63 -8.62
C HIS A 35 3.76 6.63 -8.97
N GLU A 36 5.01 7.10 -9.08
CA GLU A 36 6.17 6.26 -9.41
C GLU A 36 6.70 5.48 -8.17
N LEU A 37 6.44 6.00 -6.95
CA LEU A 37 6.79 5.32 -5.70
C LEU A 37 5.78 4.21 -5.31
N GLU A 38 4.54 4.26 -5.81
CA GLU A 38 3.54 3.21 -5.56
C GLU A 38 3.74 1.96 -6.43
N GLU A 39 4.52 2.04 -7.51
CA GLU A 39 4.73 0.93 -8.46
C GLU A 39 6.04 0.15 -8.21
N THR A 40 6.93 0.65 -7.37
CA THR A 40 8.08 -0.12 -6.89
C THR A 40 7.63 -1.07 -5.80
N ALA A 41 7.25 -2.29 -6.21
CA ALA A 41 7.20 -3.43 -5.30
C ALA A 41 8.54 -3.48 -4.55
N ILE A 42 8.55 -3.13 -3.26
CA ILE A 42 9.69 -3.31 -2.38
C ILE A 42 9.94 -4.82 -2.34
N SER A 43 10.85 -5.29 -3.18
CA SER A 43 11.35 -6.65 -3.10
C SER A 43 12.18 -6.72 -1.82
N ASN A 44 11.55 -7.17 -0.74
CA ASN A 44 12.23 -7.41 0.53
C ASN A 44 13.25 -8.55 0.33
N GLU A 45 14.53 -8.25 0.39
CA GLU A 45 15.61 -9.26 0.45
C GLU A 45 15.42 -10.22 1.62
N SER A 46 14.62 -9.87 2.62
CA SER A 46 14.31 -10.66 3.81
C SER A 46 13.39 -11.86 3.56
N GLY A 47 12.73 -11.97 2.40
CA GLY A 47 11.72 -13.02 2.16
C GLY A 47 10.40 -12.83 2.95
N PHE A 48 10.25 -11.71 3.69
CA PHE A 48 9.02 -11.38 4.41
C PHE A 48 7.90 -11.08 3.43
N LYS A 49 6.83 -11.85 3.49
CA LYS A 49 5.70 -11.74 2.57
C LYS A 49 4.38 -12.12 3.21
N ILE A 50 3.31 -11.55 2.67
CA ILE A 50 1.92 -11.92 2.93
C ILE A 50 1.28 -12.33 1.62
N THR A 51 0.48 -13.38 1.62
CA THR A 51 -0.22 -13.89 0.44
C THR A 51 -1.64 -14.30 0.80
N CYS A 52 -2.52 -14.33 -0.20
CA CYS A 52 -3.86 -14.88 -0.08
C CYS A 52 -3.98 -16.10 -1.00
N PRO A 53 -4.42 -17.29 -0.53
CA PRO A 53 -4.60 -18.45 -1.41
C PRO A 53 -5.80 -18.29 -2.37
N GLU A 54 -6.72 -17.38 -2.10
CA GLU A 54 -7.99 -17.26 -2.80
C GLU A 54 -7.95 -16.32 -4.03
N PHE A 55 -6.95 -15.44 -4.10
CA PHE A 55 -6.71 -14.57 -5.26
C PHE A 55 -5.25 -14.19 -5.36
N LYS A 56 -4.75 -13.92 -6.58
CA LYS A 56 -3.37 -13.50 -6.77
C LYS A 56 -3.20 -12.00 -6.57
N ASN A 57 -1.96 -11.60 -6.25
CA ASN A 57 -1.61 -10.19 -6.12
C ASN A 57 -1.97 -9.40 -7.39
N GLY A 58 -2.73 -8.33 -7.23
CA GLY A 58 -3.23 -7.50 -8.33
C GLY A 58 -4.53 -7.98 -8.98
N GLU A 59 -5.04 -9.16 -8.64
CA GLU A 59 -6.26 -9.73 -9.21
C GLU A 59 -7.53 -9.35 -8.42
N GLY A 60 -8.67 -9.84 -8.88
CA GLY A 60 -9.97 -9.58 -8.26
C GLY A 60 -10.15 -10.30 -6.93
N ILE A 61 -10.65 -9.58 -5.92
CA ILE A 61 -11.09 -10.16 -4.65
C ILE A 61 -12.39 -10.92 -4.91
N PRO A 62 -12.51 -12.22 -4.54
CA PRO A 62 -13.74 -12.99 -4.67
C PRO A 62 -14.92 -12.34 -3.92
N GLU A 63 -16.12 -12.41 -4.50
CA GLU A 63 -17.34 -11.79 -3.93
C GLU A 63 -17.61 -12.22 -2.48
N GLN A 64 -17.25 -13.44 -2.08
CA GLN A 64 -17.38 -13.98 -0.73
C GLN A 64 -16.77 -13.06 0.34
N TYR A 65 -15.65 -12.40 0.05
CA TYR A 65 -14.93 -11.51 0.97
C TYR A 65 -15.36 -10.05 0.88
N THR A 66 -16.43 -9.76 0.14
CA THR A 66 -16.90 -8.40 -0.14
C THR A 66 -18.35 -8.20 0.32
N CYS A 67 -18.85 -6.97 0.22
CA CYS A 67 -20.26 -6.67 0.52
C CYS A 67 -21.26 -7.34 -0.44
N MET A 68 -20.78 -8.06 -1.46
CA MET A 68 -21.62 -8.79 -2.41
C MET A 68 -21.75 -10.27 -2.07
N GLY A 69 -21.04 -10.77 -1.06
CA GLY A 69 -21.05 -12.15 -0.59
C GLY A 69 -21.20 -12.24 0.93
N ASP A 70 -20.42 -13.12 1.56
CA ASP A 70 -20.53 -13.43 3.00
C ASP A 70 -19.95 -12.33 3.91
N ALA A 71 -19.19 -11.39 3.33
CA ALA A 71 -18.58 -10.27 4.05
C ALA A 71 -17.60 -10.68 5.17
N ILE A 72 -16.91 -11.81 5.00
CA ILE A 72 -15.96 -12.39 5.95
C ILE A 72 -14.52 -12.11 5.52
N SER A 73 -13.56 -12.13 6.46
CA SER A 73 -12.16 -11.91 6.13
C SER A 73 -11.58 -13.07 5.31
N PRO A 74 -10.72 -12.77 4.29
CA PRO A 74 -10.05 -13.80 3.52
C PRO A 74 -8.96 -14.49 4.34
N PRO A 75 -8.62 -15.76 4.01
CA PRO A 75 -7.45 -16.41 4.60
C PRO A 75 -6.17 -15.76 4.07
N LEU A 76 -5.17 -15.60 4.97
CA LEU A 76 -3.88 -15.00 4.62
C LEU A 76 -2.74 -15.87 5.17
N ALA A 77 -1.66 -16.02 4.41
CA ALA A 77 -0.45 -16.71 4.82
C ALA A 77 0.71 -15.71 4.97
N ILE A 78 1.52 -15.90 6.00
CA ILE A 78 2.69 -15.08 6.34
C ILE A 78 3.93 -15.96 6.25
N GLU A 79 4.97 -15.46 5.60
CA GLU A 79 6.25 -16.16 5.50
C GLU A 79 7.42 -15.19 5.69
N GLY A 80 8.56 -15.67 6.15
CA GLY A 80 9.81 -14.93 6.23
C GLY A 80 9.82 -13.80 7.25
N THR A 81 9.06 -13.91 8.35
CA THR A 81 9.10 -12.93 9.45
C THR A 81 10.54 -12.74 9.94
N PRO A 82 11.04 -11.48 10.04
CA PRO A 82 12.36 -11.20 10.58
C PRO A 82 12.55 -11.78 11.98
N ALA A 83 13.74 -12.35 12.26
CA ALA A 83 14.01 -13.03 13.53
C ALA A 83 14.02 -12.09 14.76
N ASP A 84 14.23 -10.82 14.55
CA ASP A 84 14.22 -9.75 15.56
C ASP A 84 12.83 -9.09 15.73
N ALA A 85 11.83 -9.52 14.97
CA ALA A 85 10.46 -9.08 15.15
C ALA A 85 9.91 -9.54 16.51
N LYS A 86 9.27 -8.63 17.22
CA LYS A 86 8.57 -8.89 18.50
C LYS A 86 7.07 -9.00 18.32
N SER A 87 6.53 -8.35 17.30
CA SER A 87 5.13 -8.46 16.90
C SER A 87 4.95 -8.13 15.41
N LEU A 88 3.75 -8.45 14.89
CA LEU A 88 3.32 -8.01 13.58
C LEU A 88 2.09 -7.11 13.72
N ALA A 89 1.86 -6.27 12.70
CA ALA A 89 0.63 -5.51 12.52
C ALA A 89 0.12 -5.67 11.09
N LEU A 90 -1.20 -5.81 10.93
CA LEU A 90 -1.88 -5.95 9.65
C LEU A 90 -2.81 -4.76 9.46
N ILE A 91 -2.71 -4.11 8.29
CA ILE A 91 -3.61 -3.04 7.86
C ILE A 91 -4.13 -3.39 6.47
N PHE A 92 -5.46 -3.47 6.35
CA PHE A 92 -6.16 -3.62 5.07
C PHE A 92 -6.86 -2.31 4.75
N ASP A 93 -6.42 -1.63 3.70
CA ASP A 93 -6.85 -0.27 3.37
C ASP A 93 -7.30 -0.12 1.91
N ASP A 94 -8.19 0.87 1.69
CA ASP A 94 -8.69 1.33 0.40
C ASP A 94 -8.31 2.79 0.20
N PRO A 95 -7.23 3.10 -0.55
CA PRO A 95 -6.83 4.48 -0.83
C PRO A 95 -7.72 5.17 -1.89
N ASP A 96 -8.54 4.40 -2.62
CA ASP A 96 -9.41 4.93 -3.67
C ASP A 96 -10.78 5.37 -3.09
N ALA A 97 -11.00 5.21 -1.79
CA ALA A 97 -12.26 5.60 -1.14
C ALA A 97 -12.53 7.10 -1.26
N PRO A 98 -13.80 7.55 -1.50
CA PRO A 98 -14.14 8.94 -1.88
C PRO A 98 -13.78 10.01 -0.84
N ARG A 99 -13.55 9.64 0.43
CA ARG A 99 -13.26 10.55 1.54
C ARG A 99 -11.83 10.46 2.06
N GLY A 100 -10.92 9.87 1.28
CA GLY A 100 -9.57 9.51 1.69
C GLY A 100 -9.47 8.03 2.07
N THR A 101 -8.27 7.57 2.42
CA THR A 101 -8.02 6.16 2.74
C THR A 101 -9.01 5.62 3.78
N PHE A 102 -9.68 4.53 3.44
CA PHE A 102 -10.58 3.83 4.36
C PHE A 102 -9.90 2.55 4.86
N TYR A 103 -9.92 2.33 6.18
CA TYR A 103 -9.33 1.16 6.81
C TYR A 103 -10.38 0.08 7.01
N HIS A 104 -10.18 -1.05 6.35
CA HIS A 104 -11.10 -2.19 6.33
C HIS A 104 -10.79 -3.20 7.43
N TRP A 105 -9.52 -3.34 7.84
CA TRP A 105 -9.09 -4.27 8.88
C TRP A 105 -7.77 -3.79 9.48
N MET A 106 -7.69 -3.73 10.80
CA MET A 106 -6.47 -3.29 11.47
C MET A 106 -6.24 -4.15 12.71
N LEU A 107 -5.22 -4.99 12.64
CA LEU A 107 -4.79 -5.87 13.73
C LEU A 107 -3.37 -5.51 14.16
N PHE A 108 -3.08 -5.66 15.44
CA PHE A 108 -1.73 -5.47 15.97
C PHE A 108 -1.45 -6.39 17.16
N ASN A 109 -0.19 -6.40 17.65
CA ASN A 109 0.29 -7.37 18.61
C ASN A 109 0.10 -8.82 18.12
N ILE A 110 0.16 -9.03 16.82
CA ILE A 110 0.16 -10.36 16.23
C ILE A 110 1.49 -11.01 16.60
N PRO A 111 1.52 -12.24 17.16
CA PRO A 111 2.76 -12.94 17.48
C PRO A 111 3.67 -13.07 16.25
N PRO A 112 5.00 -12.95 16.38
CA PRO A 112 5.92 -12.98 15.23
C PRO A 112 6.00 -14.37 14.56
N ASP A 113 5.61 -15.43 15.26
CA ASP A 113 5.48 -16.81 14.78
C ASP A 113 4.09 -17.14 14.19
N PHE A 114 3.18 -16.17 14.17
CA PHE A 114 1.86 -16.33 13.58
C PHE A 114 1.98 -16.44 12.06
N ALA A 115 1.62 -17.60 11.51
CA ALA A 115 1.88 -17.91 10.10
C ALA A 115 0.64 -17.85 9.19
N TYR A 116 -0.57 -17.87 9.76
CA TYR A 116 -1.77 -18.02 8.97
C TYR A 116 -3.03 -17.45 9.64
N PHE A 117 -3.75 -16.61 8.93
CA PHE A 117 -5.10 -16.19 9.28
C PHE A 117 -6.10 -17.12 8.58
N PRO A 118 -6.92 -17.89 9.31
CA PRO A 118 -8.01 -18.63 8.69
C PRO A 118 -9.09 -17.70 8.12
N ILE A 119 -9.93 -18.26 7.26
CA ILE A 119 -11.13 -17.56 6.79
C ILE A 119 -11.98 -17.13 8.00
N ASP A 120 -12.59 -15.94 7.91
CA ASP A 120 -13.45 -15.37 8.96
C ASP A 120 -12.76 -15.25 10.33
N PHE A 121 -11.47 -14.89 10.34
CA PHE A 121 -10.61 -14.89 11.51
C PHE A 121 -11.19 -14.14 12.71
N ASP A 122 -11.82 -12.99 12.48
CA ASP A 122 -12.37 -12.15 13.55
C ASP A 122 -13.43 -12.86 14.41
N ASN A 123 -14.08 -13.89 13.87
CA ASN A 123 -15.11 -14.68 14.54
C ASN A 123 -14.59 -16.01 15.08
N THR A 124 -13.27 -16.24 15.03
CA THR A 124 -12.67 -17.49 15.51
C THR A 124 -12.38 -17.49 17.00
N GLU A 125 -12.36 -18.68 17.61
CA GLU A 125 -11.84 -18.86 18.98
C GLU A 125 -10.35 -18.52 19.08
N GLU A 126 -9.60 -18.66 17.99
CA GLU A 126 -8.18 -18.33 17.91
C GLU A 126 -7.99 -16.83 18.11
N MET A 127 -8.74 -15.99 17.42
CA MET A 127 -8.71 -14.53 17.65
C MET A 127 -9.07 -14.19 19.09
N ALA A 128 -10.14 -14.78 19.65
CA ALA A 128 -10.61 -14.48 20.98
C ALA A 128 -9.61 -14.87 22.09
N LYS A 129 -8.78 -15.90 21.85
CA LYS A 129 -7.78 -16.41 22.81
C LYS A 129 -6.38 -15.84 22.58
N SER A 130 -6.15 -15.14 21.47
CA SER A 130 -4.84 -14.61 21.10
C SER A 130 -4.53 -13.29 21.81
N PRO A 131 -3.27 -12.86 21.86
CA PRO A 131 -2.89 -11.51 22.28
C PRO A 131 -3.23 -10.43 21.26
N ILE A 132 -3.65 -10.82 20.05
CA ILE A 132 -3.96 -9.93 18.94
C ILE A 132 -5.05 -8.93 19.34
N LYS A 133 -4.87 -7.68 18.96
CA LYS A 133 -5.84 -6.61 19.19
C LYS A 133 -6.38 -6.11 17.85
N ALA A 134 -7.70 -5.97 17.76
CA ALA A 134 -8.35 -5.36 16.61
C ALA A 134 -8.60 -3.88 16.89
N ALA A 135 -7.86 -3.01 16.21
CA ALA A 135 -8.19 -1.59 16.14
C ALA A 135 -9.42 -1.36 15.25
N GLN A 136 -9.54 -2.16 14.20
CA GLN A 136 -10.70 -2.25 13.32
C GLN A 136 -10.92 -3.72 12.94
N LEU A 137 -12.10 -4.26 13.25
CA LEU A 137 -12.52 -5.57 12.75
C LEU A 137 -12.75 -5.52 11.25
N TYR A 138 -12.74 -6.68 10.59
CA TYR A 138 -12.91 -6.75 9.15
C TYR A 138 -14.22 -6.07 8.69
N TYR A 139 -14.08 -5.13 7.78
CA TYR A 139 -15.17 -4.50 7.05
C TYR A 139 -15.00 -4.80 5.56
N PRO A 140 -16.02 -5.38 4.88
CA PRO A 140 -15.82 -5.89 3.53
C PRO A 140 -15.60 -4.77 2.50
N PRO A 141 -14.78 -5.00 1.46
CA PRO A 141 -14.71 -4.15 0.28
C PRO A 141 -16.08 -3.86 -0.32
N CYS A 142 -16.42 -2.57 -0.48
CA CYS A 142 -17.73 -2.15 -0.99
C CYS A 142 -17.64 -0.79 -1.70
N PRO A 143 -17.00 -0.73 -2.89
CA PRO A 143 -16.84 0.52 -3.60
C PRO A 143 -18.18 1.06 -4.09
N PRO A 144 -18.30 2.33 -4.48
CA PRO A 144 -19.49 2.86 -5.13
C PRO A 144 -19.87 2.03 -6.36
N LEU A 145 -21.17 2.02 -6.68
CA LEU A 145 -21.69 1.25 -7.83
C LEU A 145 -21.03 1.72 -9.13
N GLY A 146 -20.45 0.79 -9.89
CA GLY A 146 -19.76 1.06 -11.15
C GLY A 146 -18.28 1.43 -10.98
N GLU A 147 -17.77 1.51 -9.77
CA GLU A 147 -16.37 1.82 -9.49
C GLU A 147 -15.55 0.57 -9.18
N THR A 148 -14.25 0.65 -9.44
CA THR A 148 -13.25 -0.36 -9.11
C THR A 148 -12.23 0.27 -8.18
N HIS A 149 -12.09 -0.27 -6.98
CA HIS A 149 -11.09 0.17 -6.02
C HIS A 149 -9.97 -0.86 -5.85
N ARG A 150 -8.82 -0.39 -5.40
CA ARG A 150 -7.67 -1.17 -4.98
C ARG A 150 -7.70 -1.33 -3.47
N TYR A 151 -7.41 -2.53 -3.00
CA TYR A 151 -7.40 -2.87 -1.58
C TYR A 151 -6.05 -3.43 -1.23
N PHE A 152 -5.32 -2.77 -0.34
CA PHE A 152 -3.97 -3.14 0.05
C PHE A 152 -3.98 -3.85 1.40
N ILE A 153 -3.43 -5.05 1.44
CA ILE A 153 -3.14 -5.78 2.67
C ILE A 153 -1.67 -5.53 2.97
N ARG A 154 -1.40 -4.73 4.01
CA ARG A 154 -0.06 -4.37 4.46
C ARG A 154 0.24 -5.10 5.76
N LEU A 155 1.35 -5.82 5.79
CA LEU A 155 1.84 -6.50 6.97
C LEU A 155 3.18 -5.89 7.38
N TYR A 156 3.28 -5.49 8.63
CA TYR A 156 4.47 -4.87 9.21
C TYR A 156 5.07 -5.80 10.26
N ALA A 157 6.38 -6.03 10.21
CA ALA A 157 7.14 -6.63 11.27
C ALA A 157 7.70 -5.54 12.17
N LEU A 158 7.47 -5.63 13.49
CA LEU A 158 7.80 -4.58 14.45
C LEU A 158 8.79 -5.10 15.50
N ASP A 159 9.71 -4.22 15.93
CA ASP A 159 10.65 -4.48 17.03
C ASP A 159 10.05 -4.23 18.42
N THR A 160 8.75 -4.03 18.49
CA THR A 160 8.01 -3.73 19.72
C THR A 160 6.72 -4.52 19.84
N VAL A 161 6.18 -4.57 21.05
CA VAL A 161 4.80 -4.99 21.36
C VAL A 161 4.13 -3.82 22.05
N PHE A 162 3.00 -3.38 21.55
CA PHE A 162 2.29 -2.24 22.12
C PHE A 162 1.62 -2.63 23.43
N SER A 163 1.89 -1.85 24.48
CA SER A 163 1.22 -2.02 25.75
C SER A 163 -0.22 -1.48 25.65
N VAL A 164 -1.19 -2.36 25.78
CA VAL A 164 -2.60 -2.02 25.88
C VAL A 164 -3.06 -2.26 27.32
N GLY A 165 -3.47 -1.20 28.01
CA GLY A 165 -3.98 -1.31 29.37
C GLY A 165 -5.36 -1.99 29.39
N ASP A 166 -5.91 -2.15 30.61
CA ASP A 166 -7.25 -2.73 30.84
C ASP A 166 -8.36 -1.94 30.12
N ASN A 167 -8.12 -0.67 29.79
CA ASN A 167 -9.01 0.20 29.04
C ASN A 167 -8.60 0.27 27.55
N PHE A 168 -8.62 -0.88 26.86
CA PHE A 168 -8.37 -0.92 25.43
C PHE A 168 -9.47 -0.18 24.66
N GLU A 169 -9.10 0.90 23.94
CA GLU A 169 -10.00 1.67 23.11
C GLU A 169 -9.65 1.46 21.62
N ALA A 170 -10.43 0.60 20.94
CA ALA A 170 -10.22 0.31 19.50
C ALA A 170 -10.22 1.60 18.66
N ALA A 171 -11.07 2.55 18.95
CA ALA A 171 -11.15 3.83 18.22
C ALA A 171 -9.87 4.68 18.35
N TYR A 172 -9.17 4.62 19.49
CA TYR A 172 -7.85 5.25 19.64
C TYR A 172 -6.86 4.61 18.68
N TRP A 173 -6.73 3.26 18.73
CA TRP A 173 -5.78 2.53 17.92
C TRP A 173 -6.06 2.62 16.43
N ALA A 174 -7.33 2.62 16.01
CA ALA A 174 -7.70 2.82 14.61
C ALA A 174 -7.19 4.17 14.05
N LYS A 175 -7.06 5.18 14.91
CA LYS A 175 -6.56 6.50 14.53
C LYS A 175 -5.04 6.65 14.63
N HIS A 176 -4.40 5.97 15.58
CA HIS A 176 -3.00 6.25 15.95
C HIS A 176 -2.05 5.08 15.66
N LEU A 177 -2.54 3.89 15.28
CA LEU A 177 -1.67 2.71 15.09
C LEU A 177 -0.49 3.00 14.15
N GLN A 178 -0.72 3.70 13.05
CA GLN A 178 0.35 4.02 12.11
C GLN A 178 1.39 4.99 12.68
N GLU A 179 0.98 5.93 13.54
CA GLU A 179 1.89 6.84 14.24
C GLU A 179 2.70 6.08 15.28
N GLU A 180 2.06 5.20 16.05
CA GLU A 180 2.71 4.36 17.07
C GLU A 180 3.73 3.36 16.47
N MET A 181 3.50 2.91 15.22
CA MET A 181 4.45 2.04 14.52
C MET A 181 5.69 2.78 14.02
N GLN A 182 5.69 4.12 13.93
CA GLN A 182 6.84 4.87 13.39
C GLN A 182 8.09 4.65 14.23
N GLY A 183 9.19 4.31 13.55
CA GLY A 183 10.47 4.00 14.20
C GLY A 183 10.59 2.57 14.73
N HIS A 184 9.52 1.76 14.61
CA HIS A 184 9.49 0.37 15.06
C HIS A 184 9.37 -0.66 13.92
N ILE A 185 9.25 -0.20 12.67
CA ILE A 185 9.07 -1.07 11.51
C ILE A 185 10.42 -1.64 11.09
N LEU A 186 10.56 -2.97 11.15
CA LEU A 186 11.71 -3.74 10.66
C LEU A 186 11.56 -4.13 9.20
N ALA A 187 10.34 -4.50 8.78
CA ALA A 187 10.02 -4.89 7.42
C ALA A 187 8.53 -4.66 7.13
N GLU A 188 8.23 -4.50 5.85
CA GLU A 188 6.87 -4.40 5.33
C GLU A 188 6.67 -5.41 4.20
N ALA A 189 5.50 -6.04 4.15
CA ALA A 189 5.04 -6.85 3.03
C ALA A 189 3.67 -6.34 2.57
N VAL A 190 3.48 -6.27 1.25
CA VAL A 190 2.25 -5.73 0.66
C VAL A 190 1.65 -6.72 -0.31
N TYR A 191 0.34 -6.91 -0.22
CA TYR A 191 -0.47 -7.68 -1.15
C TYR A 191 -1.69 -6.86 -1.55
N MET A 192 -2.11 -6.90 -2.79
CA MET A 192 -3.19 -6.06 -3.28
C MET A 192 -4.22 -6.88 -4.01
N GLY A 193 -5.49 -6.59 -3.76
CA GLY A 193 -6.61 -7.07 -4.56
C GLY A 193 -7.40 -5.90 -5.15
N ARG A 194 -8.22 -6.19 -6.15
CA ARG A 194 -9.17 -5.23 -6.75
C ARG A 194 -10.58 -5.74 -6.58
N PHE A 195 -11.52 -4.84 -6.37
CA PHE A 195 -12.92 -5.19 -6.40
C PHE A 195 -13.74 -4.12 -7.11
N SER A 196 -14.67 -4.60 -7.97
CA SER A 196 -15.62 -3.77 -8.71
C SER A 196 -17.04 -4.13 -8.32
N ARG A 197 -17.81 -3.14 -7.87
CA ARG A 197 -19.22 -3.37 -7.58
C ARG A 197 -20.10 -3.04 -8.79
N ASN A 198 -20.52 -4.05 -9.53
CA ASN A 198 -21.31 -3.90 -10.75
C ASN A 198 -22.82 -4.12 -10.55
N LYS A 199 -23.25 -4.45 -9.32
CA LYS A 199 -24.67 -4.71 -8.97
C LYS A 199 -25.03 -3.98 -7.67
N PRO A 200 -26.29 -3.55 -7.50
CA PRO A 200 -26.80 -3.10 -6.21
C PRO A 200 -26.73 -4.23 -5.17
N ILE A 201 -26.60 -3.85 -3.89
CA ILE A 201 -26.76 -4.81 -2.78
C ILE A 201 -28.23 -5.19 -2.73
N THR A 202 -28.54 -6.47 -2.78
CA THR A 202 -29.88 -7.01 -2.52
C THR A 202 -29.89 -7.57 -1.10
N TYR A 203 -30.75 -7.00 -0.24
CA TYR A 203 -30.97 -7.47 1.13
C TYR A 203 -32.03 -8.58 1.14
#